data_ded38d381c2800ea875b59ec555d41b0
#
_entry.id   ded38d381c2800ea875b59ec555d41b0
#
_cell.length_a   1.000
_cell.length_b   1.000
_cell.length_c   1.000
_cell.angle_alpha   90.00
_cell.angle_beta   90.00
_cell.angle_gamma   90.00
#
_symmetry.space_group_name_H-M   'P 1'
#
loop_
_entity.id
_entity.type
_entity.pdbx_description
1 polymer ?
#
loop_
_entity_poly.entity_id
_entity_poly.type
_entity_poly.pdbx_seq_one_letter_code
_entity_poly.pdbx_strand_id
1 'polypeptide(L)'
;MKLIQKNCHVANVSLAKSSLVIHSFGNISSRIDDKYFTIKPSGANLNILKHTDYPIIRISDNKIIKGKLNPSTDTPTHCLLYKKYPEIGGIAHTHSKFATAWSQAKKSIPILGTTHADYS
;
A
#
# COMPACT_ATOMS: atom_id res chain seq x y z
N MET A 1 1.26 -13.06 -11.77
CA MET A 1 0.35 -12.06 -11.21
C MET A 1 -0.42 -12.57 -10.00
N LYS A 2 -0.98 -13.77 -10.06
CA LYS A 2 -1.77 -14.33 -8.92
C LYS A 2 -0.98 -14.44 -7.63
N LEU A 3 0.29 -14.83 -7.70
CA LEU A 3 1.13 -14.94 -6.50
C LEU A 3 1.33 -13.57 -5.83
N ILE A 4 1.59 -12.53 -6.62
CA ILE A 4 1.76 -11.18 -6.08
C ILE A 4 0.45 -10.64 -5.51
N GLN A 5 -0.68 -10.88 -6.17
CA GLN A 5 -2.00 -10.54 -5.63
C GLN A 5 -2.26 -11.25 -4.29
N LYS A 6 -1.90 -12.53 -4.18
CA LYS A 6 -2.03 -13.30 -2.94
C LYS A 6 -1.18 -12.71 -1.82
N ASN A 7 0.08 -12.42 -2.10
CA ASN A 7 1.00 -11.83 -1.13
C ASN A 7 0.52 -10.44 -0.69
N CYS A 8 0.02 -9.64 -1.63
CA CYS A 8 -0.55 -8.33 -1.34
C CYS A 8 -1.79 -8.44 -0.44
N HIS A 9 -2.66 -9.41 -0.70
CA HIS A 9 -3.83 -9.66 0.14
C HIS A 9 -3.43 -10.05 1.56
N VAL A 10 -2.50 -10.99 1.72
CA VAL A 10 -1.98 -11.39 3.03
C VAL A 10 -1.43 -10.20 3.80
N ALA A 11 -0.66 -9.35 3.14
CA ALA A 11 -0.10 -8.14 3.74
C ALA A 11 -1.20 -7.15 4.18
N ASN A 12 -2.23 -6.95 3.36
CA ASN A 12 -3.36 -6.08 3.72
C ASN A 12 -4.16 -6.64 4.90
N VAL A 13 -4.37 -7.94 4.96
CA VAL A 13 -5.04 -8.60 6.11
C VAL A 13 -4.22 -8.40 7.38
N SER A 14 -2.92 -8.59 7.31
CA SER A 14 -2.02 -8.36 8.45
C SER A 14 -2.04 -6.90 8.91
N LEU A 15 -2.03 -5.97 7.97
CA LEU A 15 -2.10 -4.53 8.28
C LEU A 15 -3.42 -4.19 8.98
N ALA A 16 -4.54 -4.72 8.51
CA ALA A 16 -5.86 -4.47 9.08
C ALA A 16 -5.99 -4.99 10.53
N LYS A 17 -5.23 -6.01 10.89
CA LYS A 17 -5.18 -6.56 12.26
C LYS A 17 -4.21 -5.82 13.17
N SER A 18 -3.39 -4.93 12.63
CA SER A 18 -2.42 -4.17 13.39
C SER A 18 -3.03 -2.90 13.99
N SER A 19 -2.32 -2.26 14.92
CA SER A 19 -2.71 -0.96 15.47
C SER A 19 -2.32 0.23 14.59
N LEU A 20 -1.73 -0.03 13.41
CA LEU A 20 -1.21 1.02 12.52
C LEU A 20 -2.28 1.63 11.61
N VAL A 21 -3.48 1.05 11.59
CA VAL A 21 -4.60 1.54 10.78
C VAL A 21 -5.85 1.66 11.62
N ILE A 22 -6.76 2.55 11.23
CA ILE A 22 -8.07 2.76 11.85
C ILE A 22 -9.12 2.47 10.78
N HIS A 23 -10.07 1.58 11.08
CA HIS A 23 -11.11 1.13 10.15
C HIS A 23 -10.52 0.54 8.86
N SER A 24 -11.00 0.98 7.71
CA SER A 24 -10.51 0.56 6.38
C SER A 24 -9.48 1.53 5.78
N PHE A 25 -9.03 2.50 6.57
CA PHE A 25 -7.99 3.44 6.12
C PHE A 25 -6.63 2.75 6.16
N GLY A 26 -5.82 2.90 5.25
CA GLY A 26 -4.57 2.18 5.11
C GLY A 26 -4.67 1.11 4.03
N ASN A 27 -3.60 0.93 3.32
CA ASN A 27 -3.57 0.01 2.20
C ASN A 27 -2.14 -0.35 1.83
N ILE A 28 -2.01 -1.51 1.23
CA ILE A 28 -0.74 -2.00 0.71
C ILE A 28 -0.92 -2.29 -0.77
N SER A 29 0.09 -1.92 -1.54
CA SER A 29 0.25 -2.35 -2.92
C SER A 29 1.53 -3.15 -3.09
N SER A 30 1.62 -3.94 -4.15
CA SER A 30 2.79 -4.73 -4.48
C SER A 30 3.08 -4.61 -5.96
N ARG A 31 4.35 -4.35 -6.29
CA ARG A 31 4.81 -4.33 -7.68
C ARG A 31 4.77 -5.75 -8.25
N ILE A 32 4.21 -5.90 -9.43
CA ILE A 32 4.24 -7.16 -10.17
C ILE A 32 5.51 -7.24 -11.01
N ASP A 33 5.77 -6.19 -11.76
CA ASP A 33 6.96 -6.02 -12.61
C ASP A 33 7.22 -4.53 -12.85
N ASP A 34 8.00 -4.19 -13.86
CA ASP A 34 8.29 -2.80 -14.22
C ASP A 34 7.10 -2.06 -14.81
N LYS A 35 6.03 -2.76 -15.20
CA LYS A 35 4.85 -2.19 -15.88
C LYS A 35 3.59 -2.15 -15.01
N TYR A 36 3.47 -3.06 -14.04
CA TYR A 36 2.21 -3.28 -13.31
C TYR A 36 2.41 -3.39 -11.81
N PHE A 37 1.37 -2.98 -11.08
CA PHE A 37 1.26 -3.26 -9.65
C PHE A 37 -0.19 -3.66 -9.32
N THR A 38 -0.36 -4.27 -8.16
CA THR A 38 -1.68 -4.59 -7.60
C THR A 38 -1.87 -3.87 -6.29
N ILE A 39 -3.10 -3.49 -5.99
CA ILE A 39 -3.42 -2.70 -4.79
C ILE A 39 -4.75 -3.15 -4.21
N LYS A 40 -4.90 -2.97 -2.91
CA LYS A 40 -6.14 -3.24 -2.20
C LYS A 40 -7.31 -2.50 -2.85
N PRO A 41 -8.44 -3.19 -3.11
CA PRO A 41 -9.66 -2.53 -3.56
C PRO A 41 -10.21 -1.57 -2.50
N SER A 42 -10.84 -0.49 -2.94
CA SER A 42 -11.45 0.51 -2.08
C SER A 42 -12.63 -0.06 -1.33
N GLY A 43 -12.69 0.16 -0.01
CA GLY A 43 -13.84 -0.19 0.82
C GLY A 43 -14.14 -1.69 0.91
N ALA A 44 -13.23 -2.55 0.47
CA ALA A 44 -13.46 -3.98 0.43
C ALA A 44 -13.38 -4.61 1.82
N ASN A 45 -14.27 -5.58 2.08
CA ASN A 45 -14.18 -6.43 3.25
C ASN A 45 -13.12 -7.49 3.03
N LEU A 46 -11.99 -7.37 3.70
CA LEU A 46 -10.84 -8.27 3.53
C LEU A 46 -11.13 -9.72 3.94
N ASN A 47 -12.16 -9.95 4.77
CA ASN A 47 -12.52 -11.30 5.22
C ASN A 47 -13.19 -12.14 4.12
N ILE A 48 -13.82 -11.50 3.15
CA ILE A 48 -14.52 -12.19 2.05
C ILE A 48 -13.88 -11.94 0.68
N LEU A 49 -12.93 -11.01 0.60
CA LEU A 49 -12.24 -10.64 -0.63
C LEU A 49 -11.29 -11.77 -1.06
N LYS A 50 -11.36 -12.15 -2.32
CA LYS A 50 -10.40 -13.07 -2.91
C LYS A 50 -9.21 -12.29 -3.44
N HIS A 51 -8.00 -12.88 -3.35
CA HIS A 51 -6.80 -12.23 -3.88
C HIS A 51 -6.92 -11.94 -5.39
N THR A 52 -7.65 -12.76 -6.14
CA THR A 52 -7.90 -12.56 -7.57
C THR A 52 -8.81 -11.38 -7.87
N ASP A 53 -9.50 -10.83 -6.85
CA ASP A 53 -10.31 -9.62 -6.99
C ASP A 53 -9.48 -8.33 -6.94
N TYR A 54 -8.20 -8.41 -6.60
CA TYR A 54 -7.31 -7.26 -6.53
C TYR A 54 -7.07 -6.69 -7.92
N PRO A 55 -7.32 -5.40 -8.13
CA PRO A 55 -7.08 -4.77 -9.43
C PRO A 55 -5.60 -4.73 -9.77
N ILE A 56 -5.31 -4.83 -11.05
CA ILE A 56 -3.96 -4.67 -11.60
C ILE A 56 -3.93 -3.35 -12.35
N ILE A 57 -2.95 -2.54 -12.01
CA ILE A 57 -2.82 -1.16 -12.48
C ILE A 57 -1.56 -1.03 -13.33
N ARG A 58 -1.67 -0.34 -14.44
CA ARG A 58 -0.53 -0.02 -15.28
C ARG A 58 0.17 1.24 -14.77
N ILE A 59 1.46 1.13 -14.53
CA ILE A 59 2.24 2.21 -13.91
C ILE A 59 2.34 3.42 -14.85
N SER A 60 2.45 3.21 -16.15
CA SER A 60 2.68 4.31 -17.11
C SER A 60 1.55 5.34 -17.14
N ASP A 61 0.30 4.94 -16.93
CA ASP A 61 -0.88 5.80 -17.09
C ASP A 61 -1.93 5.66 -15.97
N ASN A 62 -1.64 4.87 -14.94
CA ASN A 62 -2.54 4.61 -13.81
C ASN A 62 -3.88 4.00 -14.21
N LYS A 63 -3.93 3.26 -15.32
CA LYS A 63 -5.16 2.61 -15.78
C LYS A 63 -5.30 1.21 -15.22
N ILE A 64 -6.54 0.85 -14.89
CA ILE A 64 -6.90 -0.51 -14.49
C ILE A 64 -6.88 -1.39 -15.73
N ILE A 65 -6.04 -2.42 -15.73
CA ILE A 65 -5.98 -3.38 -16.84
C ILE A 65 -6.68 -4.69 -16.52
N LYS A 66 -6.94 -4.96 -15.25
CA LYS A 66 -7.65 -6.17 -14.82
C LYS A 66 -8.33 -5.90 -13.47
N GLY A 67 -9.52 -6.48 -13.29
CA GLY A 67 -10.29 -6.40 -12.07
C GLY A 67 -11.56 -5.59 -12.21
N LYS A 68 -12.61 -5.99 -11.47
CA LYS A 68 -13.93 -5.36 -11.49
C LYS A 68 -14.12 -4.36 -10.34
N LEU A 69 -13.34 -4.52 -9.27
CA LEU A 69 -13.44 -3.66 -8.11
C LEU A 69 -12.63 -2.39 -8.30
N ASN A 70 -13.13 -1.30 -7.76
CA ASN A 70 -12.40 -0.04 -7.76
C ASN A 70 -11.15 -0.15 -6.90
N PRO A 71 -9.99 0.28 -7.38
CA PRO A 71 -8.78 0.32 -6.56
C PRO A 71 -8.91 1.35 -5.44
N SER A 72 -8.04 1.23 -4.42
CA SER A 72 -7.93 2.24 -3.37
C SER A 72 -7.86 3.66 -3.96
N THR A 73 -8.46 4.63 -3.27
CA THR A 73 -8.38 6.04 -3.66
C THR A 73 -6.96 6.59 -3.63
N ASP A 74 -6.03 5.89 -2.95
CA ASP A 74 -4.61 6.26 -2.91
C ASP A 74 -3.81 5.75 -4.11
N THR A 75 -4.44 5.06 -5.04
CA THR A 75 -3.77 4.46 -6.20
C THR A 75 -2.93 5.45 -7.00
N PRO A 76 -3.37 6.69 -7.26
CA PRO A 76 -2.51 7.66 -7.96
C PRO A 76 -1.19 7.95 -7.24
N THR A 77 -1.21 8.01 -5.92
CA THR A 77 -0.01 8.21 -5.10
C THR A 77 0.94 7.02 -5.20
N HIS A 78 0.41 5.80 -5.08
CA HIS A 78 1.20 4.57 -5.24
C HIS A 78 1.81 4.50 -6.64
N CYS A 79 1.03 4.81 -7.66
CA CYS A 79 1.49 4.81 -9.05
C CYS A 79 2.67 5.77 -9.25
N LEU A 80 2.56 6.99 -8.74
CA LEU A 80 3.61 8.00 -8.82
C LEU A 80 4.90 7.52 -8.16
N LEU A 81 4.79 6.90 -6.98
CA LEU A 81 5.93 6.36 -6.26
C LEU A 81 6.61 5.20 -7.01
N TYR A 82 5.83 4.32 -7.63
CA TYR A 82 6.39 3.25 -8.46
C TYR A 82 7.13 3.78 -9.69
N LYS A 83 6.62 4.85 -10.29
CA LYS A 83 7.32 5.52 -11.39
C LYS A 83 8.64 6.12 -10.95
N LYS A 84 8.61 6.85 -9.84
CA LYS A 84 9.77 7.59 -9.35
C LYS A 84 10.86 6.70 -8.79
N TYR A 85 10.46 5.59 -8.19
CA TYR A 85 11.36 4.65 -7.51
C TYR A 85 11.22 3.24 -8.10
N PRO A 86 11.87 2.98 -9.26
CA PRO A 86 11.74 1.68 -9.94
C PRO A 86 12.18 0.48 -9.11
N GLU A 87 13.01 0.70 -8.11
CA GLU A 87 13.57 -0.34 -7.25
C GLU A 87 12.64 -0.82 -6.14
N ILE A 88 11.58 -0.08 -5.83
CA ILE A 88 10.68 -0.50 -4.74
C ILE A 88 9.71 -1.59 -5.18
N GLY A 89 9.54 -2.60 -4.33
CA GLY A 89 8.66 -3.74 -4.60
C GLY A 89 7.28 -3.65 -3.98
N GLY A 90 7.09 -2.76 -3.01
CA GLY A 90 5.81 -2.58 -2.35
C GLY A 90 5.71 -1.25 -1.61
N ILE A 91 4.48 -0.84 -1.33
CA ILE A 91 4.17 0.41 -0.61
C ILE A 91 3.11 0.10 0.43
N ALA A 92 3.37 0.50 1.67
CA ALA A 92 2.39 0.41 2.76
C ALA A 92 2.01 1.82 3.22
N HIS A 93 0.73 2.14 3.11
CA HIS A 93 0.15 3.35 3.66
C HIS A 93 -0.49 3.01 5.00
N THR A 94 -0.02 3.63 6.07
CA THR A 94 -0.49 3.40 7.43
C THR A 94 -0.98 4.70 8.06
N HIS A 95 -1.75 4.55 9.15
CA HIS A 95 -2.22 5.66 9.96
C HIS A 95 -1.66 5.53 11.39
N SER A 96 -0.36 5.34 11.51
CA SER A 96 0.33 5.29 12.80
C SER A 96 0.05 6.58 13.58
N LYS A 97 -0.47 6.45 14.79
CA LYS A 97 -0.88 7.56 15.64
C LYS A 97 0.24 8.61 15.83
N PHE A 98 1.41 8.15 16.20
CA PHE A 98 2.51 9.06 16.50
C PHE A 98 3.19 9.60 15.23
N ALA A 99 3.38 8.76 14.21
CA ALA A 99 3.93 9.23 12.94
C ALA A 99 3.02 10.26 12.28
N THR A 100 1.70 10.06 12.32
CA THR A 100 0.71 11.00 11.83
C THR A 100 0.76 12.32 12.60
N ALA A 101 0.89 12.26 13.93
CA ALA A 101 1.00 13.45 14.77
C ALA A 101 2.23 14.29 14.40
N TRP A 102 3.40 13.66 14.19
CA TRP A 102 4.61 14.35 13.75
C TRP A 102 4.40 15.01 12.38
N SER A 103 3.75 14.30 11.46
CA SER A 103 3.46 14.82 10.12
C SER A 103 2.53 16.03 10.17
N GLN A 104 1.44 15.96 10.96
CA GLN A 104 0.51 17.08 11.13
C GLN A 104 1.17 18.29 11.78
N ALA A 105 2.10 18.07 12.68
CA ALA A 105 2.90 19.13 13.31
C ALA A 105 3.97 19.70 12.37
N LYS A 106 4.16 19.12 11.18
CA LYS A 106 5.19 19.50 10.19
C LYS A 106 6.60 19.42 10.78
N LYS A 107 6.84 18.40 11.60
CA LYS A 107 8.13 18.17 12.25
C LYS A 107 8.68 16.81 11.88
N SER A 108 9.99 16.75 11.69
CA SER A 108 10.70 15.48 11.49
C SER A 108 10.68 14.65 12.75
N ILE A 109 10.61 13.33 12.59
CA ILE A 109 10.73 12.39 13.69
C ILE A 109 12.21 12.34 14.11
N PRO A 110 12.56 12.66 15.37
CA PRO A 110 13.96 12.57 15.80
C PRO A 110 14.41 11.12 15.89
N ILE A 111 15.68 10.88 15.65
CA ILE A 111 16.29 9.55 15.81
C ILE A 111 16.54 9.31 17.29
N LEU A 112 15.75 8.41 17.90
CA LEU A 112 15.78 8.16 19.34
C LEU A 112 16.33 6.79 19.73
N GLY A 113 16.66 5.92 18.76
CA GLY A 113 17.13 4.57 19.03
C GLY A 113 18.03 4.05 17.90
N THR A 114 18.82 3.01 18.22
CA THR A 114 19.76 2.41 17.28
C THR A 114 19.06 1.82 16.05
N THR A 115 17.96 1.11 16.24
CA THR A 115 17.21 0.54 15.13
C THR A 115 16.68 1.61 14.17
N HIS A 116 16.18 2.73 14.70
CA HIS A 116 15.74 3.86 13.87
C HIS A 116 16.93 4.45 13.11
N ALA A 117 18.09 4.61 13.77
CA ALA A 117 19.30 5.14 13.13
C ALA A 117 19.79 4.23 11.99
N ASP A 118 19.68 2.91 12.14
CA ASP A 118 20.12 1.93 11.15
C ASP A 118 19.31 1.99 9.85
N TYR A 119 18.07 2.46 9.89
CA TYR A 119 17.15 2.48 8.75
C TYR A 119 16.73 3.89 8.30
N SER A 120 17.29 4.90 8.88
CA SER A 120 16.94 6.29 8.53
C SER A 120 17.80 6.93 7.43
#